data_e8c636a04187f2bc865aac8908e08fe3
#
_entry.id   e8c636a04187f2bc865aac8908e08fe3
#
_cell.length_a   1.000
_cell.length_b   1.000
_cell.length_c   1.000
_cell.angle_alpha   90.00
_cell.angle_beta   90.00
_cell.angle_gamma   90.00
#
_symmetry.space_group_name_H-M   'P 1'
#
loop_
_entity.id
_entity.type
_entity.pdbx_description
1 polymer ?
#
loop_
_entity_poly.entity_id
_entity_poly.type
_entity_poly.pdbx_seq_one_letter_code
_entity_poly.pdbx_strand_id
1 'polypeptide(L)'
;MRFHRLSRCLPLLSLVVLVNPAFSADPLVEGVPNFHQVNARLFRGGQPSRAAWPTLAALGVTTVIDLCREGEHSVPDEGRAVEAAGMRYVNFPMNGSATPSAAQIAEALRLIETSDTVFVHCKLGMDRTGVVVAAYRIAREHWANQQALDEAESLGMHWYSSGMKRFILSYRIPDQAPVEGTPTPDSTATPMVAPRAP
;
A
#
# COMPACT_ATOMS: atom_id res chain seq x y z
N MET A 1 -26.29 65.01 -33.04
CA MET A 1 -25.43 63.92 -33.43
C MET A 1 -24.89 63.27 -32.13
N ARG A 2 -25.39 62.06 -31.77
CA ARG A 2 -24.96 61.33 -30.58
C ARG A 2 -24.11 60.16 -31.04
N PHE A 3 -22.79 60.19 -30.71
CA PHE A 3 -21.89 59.07 -30.98
C PHE A 3 -21.99 58.02 -29.87
N HIS A 4 -22.47 56.84 -30.22
CA HIS A 4 -22.46 55.65 -29.37
C HIS A 4 -21.07 55.01 -29.41
N ARG A 5 -20.40 54.99 -28.27
CA ARG A 5 -19.15 54.24 -28.10
C ARG A 5 -19.52 52.78 -27.81
N LEU A 6 -19.23 51.90 -28.75
CA LEU A 6 -19.28 50.44 -28.57
C LEU A 6 -18.06 49.99 -27.76
N SER A 7 -18.29 49.61 -26.51
CA SER A 7 -17.30 48.99 -25.65
C SER A 7 -17.12 47.52 -26.06
N ARG A 8 -15.97 47.16 -26.63
CA ARG A 8 -15.62 45.79 -26.96
C ARG A 8 -15.06 45.13 -25.72
N CYS A 9 -15.83 44.26 -25.05
CA CYS A 9 -15.33 43.35 -24.05
C CYS A 9 -14.57 42.19 -24.76
N LEU A 10 -13.25 42.11 -24.59
CA LEU A 10 -12.45 40.94 -24.94
C LEU A 10 -12.67 39.88 -23.86
N PRO A 11 -13.00 38.62 -24.21
CA PRO A 11 -13.01 37.54 -23.25
C PRO A 11 -11.56 37.16 -22.88
N LEU A 12 -11.21 37.19 -21.58
CA LEU A 12 -10.01 36.61 -21.06
C LEU A 12 -10.06 35.09 -21.21
N LEU A 13 -9.27 34.55 -22.13
CA LEU A 13 -9.10 33.12 -22.31
C LEU A 13 -8.16 32.64 -21.18
N SER A 14 -8.72 32.06 -20.12
CA SER A 14 -7.91 31.44 -19.05
C SER A 14 -7.25 30.17 -19.59
N LEU A 15 -5.95 30.21 -19.79
CA LEU A 15 -5.12 29.07 -20.15
C LEU A 15 -5.01 28.17 -18.91
N VAL A 16 -5.79 27.09 -18.85
CA VAL A 16 -5.61 26.03 -17.86
C VAL A 16 -4.41 25.21 -18.26
N VAL A 17 -3.27 25.44 -17.61
CA VAL A 17 -2.09 24.58 -17.74
C VAL A 17 -2.37 23.30 -16.95
N LEU A 18 -2.69 22.23 -17.67
CA LEU A 18 -2.71 20.87 -17.13
C LEU A 18 -1.26 20.47 -16.83
N VAL A 19 -0.87 20.63 -15.57
CA VAL A 19 0.38 20.06 -15.07
C VAL A 19 0.17 18.54 -14.99
N ASN A 20 0.59 17.81 -16.02
CA ASN A 20 0.74 16.36 -15.93
C ASN A 20 1.80 16.09 -14.84
N PRO A 21 1.50 15.33 -13.78
CA PRO A 21 2.56 14.83 -12.92
C PRO A 21 3.46 13.95 -13.79
N ALA A 22 4.67 14.43 -14.06
CA ALA A 22 5.69 13.61 -14.69
C ALA A 22 5.82 12.34 -13.85
N PHE A 23 5.58 11.19 -14.47
CA PHE A 23 5.87 9.89 -13.88
C PHE A 23 7.39 9.84 -13.74
N SER A 24 7.89 10.27 -12.59
CA SER A 24 9.30 10.12 -12.26
C SER A 24 9.57 8.61 -12.20
N ALA A 25 10.51 8.13 -12.99
CA ALA A 25 11.00 6.76 -12.81
C ALA A 25 11.40 6.60 -11.33
N ASP A 26 11.09 5.44 -10.76
CA ASP A 26 11.49 5.15 -9.37
C ASP A 26 12.98 5.43 -9.19
N PRO A 27 13.37 6.18 -8.15
CA PRO A 27 14.78 6.43 -7.90
C PRO A 27 15.48 5.09 -7.66
N LEU A 28 16.52 4.80 -8.45
CA LEU A 28 17.37 3.63 -8.18
C LEU A 28 18.18 3.94 -6.93
N VAL A 29 17.98 3.14 -5.88
CA VAL A 29 18.83 3.17 -4.68
C VAL A 29 19.84 2.04 -4.79
N GLU A 30 21.10 2.41 -5.06
CA GLU A 30 22.18 1.43 -5.16
C GLU A 30 22.28 0.62 -3.86
N GLY A 31 22.36 -0.70 -3.99
CA GLY A 31 22.45 -1.61 -2.86
C GLY A 31 21.11 -1.95 -2.21
N VAL A 32 19.98 -1.53 -2.77
CA VAL A 32 18.64 -1.98 -2.36
C VAL A 32 17.95 -2.72 -3.52
N PRO A 33 17.92 -4.05 -3.49
CA PRO A 33 17.23 -4.82 -4.51
C PRO A 33 15.74 -4.49 -4.54
N ASN A 34 15.14 -4.50 -5.73
CA ASN A 34 13.69 -4.31 -5.90
C ASN A 34 13.14 -3.08 -5.15
N PHE A 35 13.90 -1.97 -5.19
CA PHE A 35 13.50 -0.71 -4.57
C PHE A 35 12.40 -0.04 -5.40
N HIS A 36 11.31 0.36 -4.73
CA HIS A 36 10.23 1.14 -5.34
C HIS A 36 9.65 2.14 -4.32
N GLN A 37 9.22 3.27 -4.84
CA GLN A 37 8.43 4.22 -4.08
C GLN A 37 6.95 3.88 -4.20
N VAL A 38 6.30 3.51 -3.09
CA VAL A 38 4.86 3.22 -3.04
C VAL A 38 4.06 4.52 -3.09
N ASN A 39 4.45 5.48 -2.26
CA ASN A 39 3.91 6.85 -2.25
C ASN A 39 4.91 7.81 -1.56
N ALA A 40 4.51 9.04 -1.29
CA ALA A 40 5.39 10.06 -0.71
C ALA A 40 5.99 9.66 0.67
N ARG A 41 5.39 8.71 1.39
CA ARG A 41 5.78 8.31 2.75
C ARG A 41 6.14 6.83 2.90
N LEU A 42 5.98 6.04 1.86
CA LEU A 42 6.24 4.61 1.92
C LEU A 42 7.12 4.16 0.76
N PHE A 43 8.23 3.56 1.10
CA PHE A 43 9.16 2.90 0.20
C PHE A 43 9.21 1.41 0.51
N ARG A 44 9.57 0.63 -0.49
CA ARG A 44 9.70 -0.83 -0.36
C ARG A 44 10.97 -1.34 -1.03
N GLY A 45 11.44 -2.52 -0.63
CA GLY A 45 12.60 -3.14 -1.27
C GLY A 45 12.96 -4.49 -0.69
N GLY A 46 14.09 -5.01 -1.16
CA GLY A 46 14.80 -6.14 -0.57
C GLY A 46 15.80 -5.69 0.47
N GLN A 47 16.51 -6.65 1.05
CA GLN A 47 17.52 -6.44 2.08
C GLN A 47 18.60 -5.45 1.59
N PRO A 48 18.71 -4.26 2.19
CA PRO A 48 19.72 -3.29 1.79
C PRO A 48 21.15 -3.75 2.11
N SER A 49 22.08 -3.37 1.27
CA SER A 49 23.47 -3.39 1.65
C SER A 49 23.76 -2.33 2.73
N ARG A 50 24.82 -2.55 3.52
CA ARG A 50 25.21 -1.58 4.57
C ARG A 50 25.44 -0.17 4.03
N ALA A 51 25.89 -0.04 2.80
CA ALA A 51 26.17 1.25 2.17
C ALA A 51 24.90 2.02 1.74
N ALA A 52 23.74 1.36 1.69
CA ALA A 52 22.50 1.98 1.24
C ALA A 52 21.78 2.83 2.31
N TRP A 53 22.07 2.62 3.59
CA TRP A 53 21.37 3.30 4.70
C TRP A 53 21.46 4.83 4.66
N PRO A 54 22.63 5.44 4.39
CA PRO A 54 22.68 6.90 4.25
C PRO A 54 21.83 7.44 3.10
N THR A 55 21.72 6.70 1.99
CA THR A 55 20.88 7.09 0.86
C THR A 55 19.40 7.02 1.21
N LEU A 56 18.96 5.97 1.92
CA LEU A 56 17.58 5.87 2.41
C LEU A 56 17.24 7.00 3.39
N ALA A 57 18.16 7.35 4.31
CA ALA A 57 17.99 8.48 5.19
C ALA A 57 17.89 9.82 4.42
N ALA A 58 18.70 10.00 3.37
CA ALA A 58 18.66 11.20 2.51
C ALA A 58 17.34 11.29 1.70
N LEU A 59 16.66 10.17 1.43
CA LEU A 59 15.30 10.14 0.86
C LEU A 59 14.21 10.51 1.88
N GLY A 60 14.59 10.80 3.13
CA GLY A 60 13.66 11.17 4.19
C GLY A 60 13.09 9.99 4.97
N VAL A 61 13.59 8.76 4.76
CA VAL A 61 13.17 7.61 5.57
C VAL A 61 13.51 7.85 7.03
N THR A 62 12.53 7.73 7.90
CA THR A 62 12.67 7.87 9.36
C THR A 62 12.56 6.54 10.09
N THR A 63 11.90 5.56 9.48
CA THR A 63 11.68 4.22 10.07
C THR A 63 11.91 3.13 9.04
N VAL A 64 12.69 2.13 9.43
CA VAL A 64 12.90 0.89 8.66
C VAL A 64 12.13 -0.23 9.34
N ILE A 65 11.26 -0.92 8.58
CA ILE A 65 10.53 -2.11 9.03
C ILE A 65 11.11 -3.32 8.30
N ASP A 66 11.80 -4.16 9.03
CA ASP A 66 12.41 -5.39 8.55
C ASP A 66 11.49 -6.59 8.82
N LEU A 67 11.04 -7.24 7.75
CA LEU A 67 10.18 -8.42 7.80
C LEU A 67 10.95 -9.75 7.82
N CYS A 68 12.28 -9.70 7.87
CA CYS A 68 13.12 -10.90 7.91
C CYS A 68 13.11 -11.52 9.30
N ARG A 69 13.29 -12.84 9.33
CA ARG A 69 13.47 -13.59 10.57
C ARG A 69 14.94 -13.64 10.96
N GLU A 70 15.18 -13.89 12.21
CA GLU A 70 16.51 -14.22 12.67
C GLU A 70 17.10 -15.40 11.88
N GLY A 71 18.40 -15.32 11.56
CA GLY A 71 19.08 -16.29 10.72
C GLY A 71 19.02 -16.03 9.21
N GLU A 72 18.18 -15.11 8.74
CA GLU A 72 18.21 -14.66 7.34
C GLU A 72 19.30 -13.60 7.10
N HIS A 73 19.63 -12.84 8.14
CA HIS A 73 20.74 -11.87 8.25
C HIS A 73 20.98 -11.56 9.74
N SER A 74 21.95 -10.71 10.04
CA SER A 74 22.19 -10.26 11.42
C SER A 74 21.27 -9.09 11.79
N VAL A 75 20.15 -9.37 12.42
CA VAL A 75 19.19 -8.35 12.91
C VAL A 75 19.86 -7.29 13.79
N PRO A 76 20.74 -7.64 14.77
CA PRO A 76 21.42 -6.61 15.57
C PRO A 76 22.40 -5.74 14.77
N ASP A 77 23.06 -6.29 13.74
CA ASP A 77 23.99 -5.50 12.91
C ASP A 77 23.25 -4.53 12.02
N GLU A 78 22.11 -4.94 11.49
CA GLU A 78 21.26 -4.07 10.72
C GLU A 78 20.68 -2.95 11.58
N GLY A 79 20.12 -3.29 12.75
CA GLY A 79 19.59 -2.30 13.69
C GLY A 79 20.62 -1.21 14.00
N ARG A 80 21.87 -1.60 14.34
CA ARG A 80 22.94 -0.65 14.58
C ARG A 80 23.27 0.21 13.35
N ALA A 81 23.24 -0.36 12.15
CA ALA A 81 23.56 0.37 10.94
C ALA A 81 22.45 1.38 10.57
N VAL A 82 21.19 1.01 10.75
CA VAL A 82 20.02 1.86 10.54
C VAL A 82 20.01 3.04 11.54
N GLU A 83 20.22 2.74 12.82
CA GLU A 83 20.28 3.74 13.89
C GLU A 83 21.46 4.69 13.71
N ALA A 84 22.62 4.19 13.28
CA ALA A 84 23.78 5.01 12.96
C ALA A 84 23.54 5.96 11.78
N ALA A 85 22.59 5.63 10.89
CA ALA A 85 22.13 6.51 9.81
C ALA A 85 21.00 7.49 10.24
N GLY A 86 20.64 7.51 11.52
CA GLY A 86 19.63 8.40 12.09
C GLY A 86 18.18 7.96 11.92
N MET A 87 17.95 6.70 11.57
CA MET A 87 16.62 6.12 11.40
C MET A 87 16.27 5.17 12.55
N ARG A 88 14.97 5.01 12.81
CA ARG A 88 14.45 4.01 13.73
C ARG A 88 14.42 2.63 13.05
N TYR A 89 14.84 1.59 13.73
CA TYR A 89 14.75 0.20 13.26
C TYR A 89 13.64 -0.57 14.00
N VAL A 90 12.84 -1.31 13.25
CA VAL A 90 11.79 -2.20 13.76
C VAL A 90 11.89 -3.54 13.06
N ASN A 91 12.34 -4.56 13.77
CA ASN A 91 12.24 -5.94 13.25
C ASN A 91 10.84 -6.48 13.54
N PHE A 92 10.11 -6.82 12.49
CA PHE A 92 8.77 -7.41 12.52
C PHE A 92 8.75 -8.70 11.71
N PRO A 93 9.23 -9.82 12.27
CA PRO A 93 9.53 -11.02 11.51
C PRO A 93 8.27 -11.70 10.98
N MET A 94 8.26 -11.98 9.67
CA MET A 94 7.23 -12.73 8.98
C MET A 94 7.78 -14.02 8.38
N ASN A 95 6.97 -15.07 8.33
CA ASN A 95 7.37 -16.31 7.65
C ASN A 95 7.38 -16.09 6.14
N GLY A 96 8.49 -16.47 5.48
CA GLY A 96 8.71 -16.22 4.04
C GLY A 96 7.83 -17.05 3.11
N SER A 97 7.25 -18.16 3.60
CA SER A 97 6.43 -19.09 2.79
C SER A 97 5.01 -19.28 3.31
N ALA A 98 4.70 -18.80 4.52
CA ALA A 98 3.38 -18.97 5.11
C ALA A 98 2.43 -17.81 4.74
N THR A 99 1.14 -18.11 4.72
CA THR A 99 0.08 -17.10 4.66
C THR A 99 0.14 -16.25 5.95
N PRO A 100 0.21 -14.92 5.88
CA PRO A 100 0.18 -14.10 7.08
C PRO A 100 -1.20 -14.16 7.74
N SER A 101 -1.26 -13.95 9.05
CA SER A 101 -2.53 -13.75 9.74
C SER A 101 -3.03 -12.32 9.55
N ALA A 102 -4.35 -12.13 9.66
CA ALA A 102 -4.94 -10.79 9.64
C ALA A 102 -4.35 -9.88 10.74
N ALA A 103 -4.07 -10.43 11.92
CA ALA A 103 -3.45 -9.70 13.03
C ALA A 103 -2.01 -9.25 12.70
N GLN A 104 -1.21 -10.10 12.04
CA GLN A 104 0.12 -9.69 11.59
C GLN A 104 0.05 -8.54 10.58
N ILE A 105 -0.86 -8.61 9.63
CA ILE A 105 -1.02 -7.53 8.65
C ILE A 105 -1.53 -6.25 9.32
N ALA A 106 -2.51 -6.34 10.22
CA ALA A 106 -3.00 -5.17 10.95
C ALA A 106 -1.88 -4.47 11.73
N GLU A 107 -1.00 -5.24 12.38
CA GLU A 107 0.15 -4.69 13.11
C GLU A 107 1.20 -4.09 12.17
N ALA A 108 1.50 -4.72 11.03
CA ALA A 108 2.40 -4.16 10.02
C ALA A 108 1.86 -2.80 9.49
N LEU A 109 0.56 -2.72 9.20
CA LEU A 109 -0.09 -1.48 8.78
C LEU A 109 -0.02 -0.42 9.86
N ARG A 110 -0.27 -0.78 11.12
CA ARG A 110 -0.16 0.14 12.26
C ARG A 110 1.26 0.72 12.37
N LEU A 111 2.29 -0.10 12.24
CA LEU A 111 3.69 0.34 12.26
C LEU A 111 3.98 1.34 11.13
N ILE A 112 3.46 1.10 9.92
CA ILE A 112 3.59 2.02 8.79
C ILE A 112 2.90 3.35 9.09
N GLU A 113 1.68 3.32 9.64
CA GLU A 113 0.84 4.50 9.87
C GLU A 113 1.34 5.39 11.01
N THR A 114 1.91 4.77 12.04
CA THR A 114 2.44 5.50 13.21
C THR A 114 3.85 6.03 13.01
N SER A 115 4.42 5.87 11.81
CA SER A 115 5.74 6.38 11.43
C SER A 115 5.60 7.47 10.37
N ASP A 116 6.57 8.40 10.28
CA ASP A 116 6.51 9.50 9.32
C ASP A 116 6.77 9.03 7.89
N THR A 117 7.97 8.53 7.63
CA THR A 117 8.36 7.99 6.33
C THR A 117 9.02 6.62 6.52
N VAL A 118 8.49 5.62 5.87
CA VAL A 118 8.83 4.22 6.10
C VAL A 118 9.53 3.59 4.91
N PHE A 119 10.55 2.81 5.17
CA PHE A 119 11.05 1.81 4.25
C PHE A 119 10.73 0.42 4.81
N VAL A 120 9.90 -0.36 4.10
CA VAL A 120 9.56 -1.74 4.46
C VAL A 120 10.29 -2.71 3.54
N HIS A 121 10.95 -3.72 4.11
CA HIS A 121 11.69 -4.70 3.33
C HIS A 121 11.61 -6.12 3.91
N CYS A 122 11.99 -7.07 3.07
CA CYS A 122 12.31 -8.43 3.44
C CYS A 122 13.58 -8.84 2.68
N LYS A 123 13.92 -10.12 2.60
CA LYS A 123 15.14 -10.57 1.94
C LYS A 123 15.21 -10.15 0.45
N LEU A 124 14.14 -10.36 -0.32
CA LEU A 124 14.09 -10.08 -1.76
C LEU A 124 13.22 -8.87 -2.11
N GLY A 125 12.42 -8.35 -1.17
CA GLY A 125 11.47 -7.28 -1.45
C GLY A 125 10.23 -7.72 -2.24
N MET A 126 10.00 -9.02 -2.38
CA MET A 126 8.98 -9.60 -3.25
C MET A 126 7.74 -10.05 -2.48
N ASP A 127 7.81 -11.19 -1.78
CA ASP A 127 6.65 -11.88 -1.20
C ASP A 127 6.11 -11.21 0.08
N ARG A 128 6.90 -11.21 1.18
CA ARG A 128 6.49 -10.61 2.46
C ARG A 128 6.24 -9.11 2.32
N THR A 129 7.14 -8.42 1.67
CA THR A 129 6.98 -6.99 1.35
C THR A 129 5.79 -6.77 0.44
N GLY A 130 5.59 -7.63 -0.56
CA GLY A 130 4.47 -7.57 -1.48
C GLY A 130 3.12 -7.68 -0.78
N VAL A 131 2.94 -8.67 0.11
CA VAL A 131 1.66 -8.86 0.81
C VAL A 131 1.36 -7.71 1.79
N VAL A 132 2.38 -7.15 2.46
CA VAL A 132 2.19 -6.00 3.36
C VAL A 132 1.81 -4.75 2.56
N VAL A 133 2.51 -4.46 1.46
CA VAL A 133 2.19 -3.30 0.60
C VAL A 133 0.84 -3.47 -0.08
N ALA A 134 0.50 -4.67 -0.57
CA ALA A 134 -0.83 -4.94 -1.14
C ALA A 134 -1.95 -4.67 -0.13
N ALA A 135 -1.80 -5.14 1.11
CA ALA A 135 -2.76 -4.85 2.17
C ALA A 135 -2.85 -3.34 2.47
N TYR A 136 -1.73 -2.61 2.43
CA TYR A 136 -1.71 -1.16 2.57
C TYR A 136 -2.49 -0.46 1.44
N ARG A 137 -2.24 -0.85 0.17
CA ARG A 137 -2.97 -0.34 -1.00
C ARG A 137 -4.48 -0.51 -0.86
N ILE A 138 -4.92 -1.70 -0.44
CA ILE A 138 -6.34 -2.01 -0.24
C ILE A 138 -6.91 -1.19 0.93
N ALA A 139 -6.22 -1.19 2.08
CA ALA A 139 -6.75 -0.62 3.30
C ALA A 139 -6.71 0.92 3.35
N ARG A 140 -5.74 1.57 2.69
CA ARG A 140 -5.49 3.02 2.80
C ARG A 140 -5.64 3.77 1.49
N GLU A 141 -5.40 3.11 0.38
CA GLU A 141 -5.54 3.74 -0.94
C GLU A 141 -6.77 3.21 -1.70
N HIS A 142 -7.56 2.33 -1.05
CA HIS A 142 -8.83 1.78 -1.55
C HIS A 142 -8.72 1.06 -2.89
N TRP A 143 -7.57 0.44 -3.13
CA TRP A 143 -7.38 -0.37 -4.33
C TRP A 143 -8.24 -1.63 -4.29
N ALA A 144 -8.69 -2.08 -5.48
CA ALA A 144 -9.26 -3.40 -5.61
C ALA A 144 -8.22 -4.47 -5.27
N ASN A 145 -8.64 -5.56 -4.62
CA ASN A 145 -7.74 -6.65 -4.23
C ASN A 145 -6.95 -7.20 -5.41
N GLN A 146 -7.59 -7.35 -6.59
CA GLN A 146 -6.91 -7.82 -7.80
C GLN A 146 -5.83 -6.84 -8.23
N GLN A 147 -6.10 -5.53 -8.24
CA GLN A 147 -5.12 -4.51 -8.61
C GLN A 147 -3.89 -4.55 -7.68
N ALA A 148 -4.09 -4.72 -6.39
CA ALA A 148 -3.00 -4.83 -5.42
C ALA A 148 -2.18 -6.13 -5.61
N LEU A 149 -2.83 -7.22 -6.01
CA LEU A 149 -2.15 -8.46 -6.38
C LEU A 149 -1.33 -8.28 -7.66
N ASP A 150 -1.89 -7.67 -8.69
CA ASP A 150 -1.20 -7.43 -9.97
C ASP A 150 0.07 -6.58 -9.76
N GLU A 151 0.02 -5.55 -8.90
CA GLU A 151 1.21 -4.79 -8.51
C GLU A 151 2.24 -5.69 -7.82
N ALA A 152 1.82 -6.50 -6.84
CA ALA A 152 2.74 -7.38 -6.12
C ALA A 152 3.41 -8.41 -7.06
N GLU A 153 2.67 -8.95 -8.02
CA GLU A 153 3.20 -9.88 -9.04
C GLU A 153 4.14 -9.17 -10.01
N SER A 154 3.81 -7.97 -10.46
CA SER A 154 4.67 -7.18 -11.35
C SER A 154 6.01 -6.83 -10.69
N LEU A 155 6.02 -6.72 -9.34
CA LEU A 155 7.21 -6.46 -8.53
C LEU A 155 7.84 -7.76 -7.99
N GLY A 156 7.57 -8.89 -8.60
CA GLY A 156 8.28 -10.15 -8.43
C GLY A 156 7.72 -11.11 -7.40
N MET A 157 6.49 -10.92 -6.89
CA MET A 157 5.88 -11.93 -6.00
C MET A 157 5.85 -13.28 -6.70
N HIS A 158 6.45 -14.27 -6.06
CA HIS A 158 6.67 -15.58 -6.67
C HIS A 158 5.37 -16.33 -6.95
N TRP A 159 5.33 -17.07 -8.05
CA TRP A 159 4.17 -17.86 -8.44
C TRP A 159 3.75 -18.90 -7.38
N TYR A 160 4.72 -19.43 -6.61
CA TYR A 160 4.48 -20.41 -5.53
C TYR A 160 4.01 -19.79 -4.22
N SER A 161 4.01 -18.47 -4.07
CA SER A 161 3.50 -17.76 -2.87
C SER A 161 1.96 -17.73 -2.83
N SER A 162 1.34 -18.86 -3.15
CA SER A 162 -0.12 -19.01 -3.34
C SER A 162 -0.94 -18.64 -2.09
N GLY A 163 -0.39 -18.88 -0.89
CA GLY A 163 -1.03 -18.50 0.37
C GLY A 163 -1.13 -16.98 0.52
N MET A 164 -0.06 -16.25 0.22
CA MET A 164 -0.04 -14.78 0.26
C MET A 164 -0.94 -14.18 -0.80
N LYS A 165 -0.96 -14.74 -2.01
CA LYS A 165 -1.84 -14.30 -3.10
C LYS A 165 -3.32 -14.47 -2.72
N ARG A 166 -3.71 -15.63 -2.19
CA ARG A 166 -5.07 -15.85 -1.68
C ARG A 166 -5.42 -14.87 -0.55
N PHE A 167 -4.46 -14.60 0.34
CA PHE A 167 -4.66 -13.61 1.40
C PHE A 167 -4.98 -12.24 0.80
N ILE A 168 -4.19 -11.75 -0.17
CA ILE A 168 -4.44 -10.46 -0.84
C ILE A 168 -5.85 -10.45 -1.44
N LEU A 169 -6.22 -11.47 -2.22
CA LEU A 169 -7.53 -11.54 -2.88
C LEU A 169 -8.71 -11.57 -1.90
N SER A 170 -8.53 -12.15 -0.74
CA SER A 170 -9.59 -12.26 0.29
C SER A 170 -9.50 -11.19 1.38
N TYR A 171 -8.49 -10.33 1.36
CA TYR A 171 -8.28 -9.32 2.40
C TYR A 171 -9.48 -8.39 2.53
N ARG A 172 -9.91 -8.15 3.77
CA ARG A 172 -10.99 -7.20 4.12
C ARG A 172 -10.47 -6.25 5.17
N ILE A 173 -10.85 -4.99 5.05
CA ILE A 173 -10.55 -3.97 6.05
C ILE A 173 -11.35 -4.32 7.31
N PRO A 174 -10.73 -4.46 8.49
CA PRO A 174 -11.44 -4.95 9.69
C PRO A 174 -12.73 -4.18 10.03
N ASP A 175 -12.74 -2.86 9.85
CA ASP A 175 -13.91 -2.02 10.15
C ASP A 175 -15.01 -2.07 9.07
N GLN A 176 -14.77 -2.77 7.96
CA GLN A 176 -15.74 -2.99 6.87
C GLN A 176 -16.22 -4.44 6.80
N ALA A 177 -15.94 -5.26 7.82
CA ALA A 177 -16.54 -6.57 7.94
C ALA A 177 -18.07 -6.42 7.96
N PRO A 178 -18.85 -7.26 7.24
CA PRO A 178 -20.30 -7.21 7.30
C PRO A 178 -20.74 -7.29 8.76
N VAL A 179 -21.58 -6.35 9.20
CA VAL A 179 -22.21 -6.44 10.51
C VAL A 179 -23.07 -7.70 10.46
N GLU A 180 -22.66 -8.78 11.15
CA GLU A 180 -23.50 -9.95 11.32
C GLU A 180 -24.80 -9.49 11.98
N GLY A 181 -25.88 -9.45 11.22
CA GLY A 181 -27.19 -9.05 11.75
C GLY A 181 -28.12 -8.28 10.82
N THR A 182 -27.80 -8.11 9.54
CA THR A 182 -28.82 -7.64 8.60
C THR A 182 -29.72 -8.82 8.25
N PRO A 183 -30.97 -8.92 8.75
CA PRO A 183 -31.87 -10.02 8.36
C PRO A 183 -32.13 -9.89 6.88
N THR A 184 -31.83 -10.95 6.12
CA THR A 184 -32.28 -11.12 4.73
C THR A 184 -33.79 -10.90 4.70
N PRO A 185 -34.34 -10.05 3.81
CA PRO A 185 -35.76 -9.94 3.67
C PRO A 185 -36.32 -11.33 3.31
N ASP A 186 -37.21 -11.83 4.17
CA ASP A 186 -37.88 -13.12 4.05
C ASP A 186 -38.62 -13.18 2.72
N SER A 187 -38.15 -14.06 1.83
CA SER A 187 -38.72 -14.30 0.49
C SER A 187 -39.96 -15.18 0.52
N THR A 188 -40.66 -15.26 1.64
CA THR A 188 -41.90 -16.06 1.79
C THR A 188 -43.16 -15.20 2.01
N ALA A 189 -43.30 -14.10 1.26
CA ALA A 189 -44.60 -13.45 1.16
C ALA A 189 -45.40 -14.09 0.01
N THR A 190 -46.14 -15.14 0.32
CA THR A 190 -47.17 -15.67 -0.54
C THR A 190 -48.24 -14.60 -0.80
N PRO A 191 -48.60 -14.26 -2.03
CA PRO A 191 -49.69 -13.33 -2.30
C PRO A 191 -51.03 -13.93 -1.85
N MET A 192 -51.66 -13.29 -0.88
CA MET A 192 -53.04 -13.57 -0.52
C MET A 192 -53.95 -13.21 -1.67
N VAL A 193 -54.57 -14.24 -2.26
CA VAL A 193 -55.66 -14.09 -3.20
C VAL A 193 -56.94 -13.65 -2.45
N ALA A 194 -57.43 -12.47 -2.77
CA ALA A 194 -58.70 -11.96 -2.23
C ALA A 194 -59.89 -12.76 -2.76
N PRO A 195 -60.89 -13.12 -1.92
CA PRO A 195 -62.09 -13.81 -2.39
C PRO A 195 -62.99 -12.86 -3.17
N ARG A 196 -63.47 -13.35 -4.36
CA ARG A 196 -64.50 -12.70 -5.15
C ARG A 196 -65.82 -12.77 -4.41
N ALA A 197 -66.46 -11.65 -4.20
CA ALA A 197 -67.83 -11.50 -3.70
C ALA A 197 -68.86 -11.85 -4.78
N PRO A 198 -70.09 -12.27 -4.41
CA PRO A 198 -71.16 -12.82 -5.28
C PRO A 198 -71.79 -11.83 -6.24
#